data_07bae9789126dde181470d7e026cf8f7
#
_entry.id   07bae9789126dde181470d7e026cf8f7
#
_cell.length_a   1.000
_cell.length_b   1.000
_cell.length_c   1.000
_cell.angle_alpha   90.00
_cell.angle_beta   90.00
_cell.angle_gamma   90.00
#
_symmetry.space_group_name_H-M   'P 1'
#
loop_
_entity.id
_entity.type
_entity.pdbx_description
1 polymer ?
#
loop_
_entity_poly.entity_id
_entity_poly.type
_entity_poly.pdbx_seq_one_letter_code
_entity_poly.pdbx_strand_id
1 'polypeptide(L)'
;MKAIISKAARRKWAWVLALVMIVSIVIPTSLLTAKADVGTVKFIDGAAGWLESAYAQWTIDNQAEGYTAYIKKASQSDSAYARIDNELIRKYKNYYRVDAVGLAAGDYVIKVVPVKNGKEVTDKAQVTKTLNVSSYDRSGFAFSSESKYKTGSGAYNEDGTLKADAIVLYVTNDNAKTIKASVKEAKGEKEYTGLQTIIDAYTKSASKGIETRALDVRVIGCVTDTAMDKFSSSSEGVQIKGASAYSNLNMTIEGIGDDATINGFGFLLRNAANVEMRNFSIINFMDDGISLDTANCNVWIHNVDLYYGCLLYTSPSP
;
A
#
# COMPACT_ATOMS: atom_id res chain seq x y z
N MET A 1 -0.24 -88.69 21.03
CA MET A 1 -0.16 -88.44 19.60
C MET A 1 0.24 -86.97 19.36
N LYS A 2 1.51 -86.73 19.06
CA LYS A 2 1.95 -85.35 18.69
C LYS A 2 1.72 -85.12 17.22
N ALA A 3 0.83 -84.22 16.85
CA ALA A 3 0.59 -83.87 15.45
C ALA A 3 1.78 -83.05 14.92
N ILE A 4 2.49 -83.62 13.95
CA ILE A 4 3.57 -83.01 13.23
C ILE A 4 2.93 -82.07 12.16
N ILE A 5 2.83 -80.85 12.44
CA ILE A 5 2.44 -79.85 11.41
C ILE A 5 3.63 -79.68 10.46
N SER A 6 3.45 -80.03 9.19
CA SER A 6 4.50 -80.04 8.18
C SER A 6 5.15 -78.65 8.02
N LYS A 7 6.46 -78.62 7.79
CA LYS A 7 7.21 -77.33 7.56
C LYS A 7 6.60 -76.50 6.41
N ALA A 8 5.92 -77.12 5.48
CA ALA A 8 5.25 -76.43 4.37
C ALA A 8 4.00 -75.67 4.80
N ALA A 9 3.22 -76.14 5.79
CA ALA A 9 2.06 -75.45 6.32
C ALA A 9 2.47 -74.24 7.12
N ARG A 10 3.53 -74.35 7.94
CA ARG A 10 4.07 -73.17 8.70
C ARG A 10 4.59 -72.07 7.79
N ARG A 11 5.18 -72.40 6.63
CA ARG A 11 5.69 -71.49 5.66
C ARG A 11 4.57 -70.69 4.94
N LYS A 12 3.45 -71.39 4.62
CA LYS A 12 2.26 -70.70 4.03
C LYS A 12 1.58 -69.79 5.00
N TRP A 13 1.47 -70.12 6.27
CA TRP A 13 0.92 -69.22 7.29
C TRP A 13 1.82 -68.00 7.59
N ALA A 14 3.15 -68.17 7.54
CA ALA A 14 4.10 -67.03 7.67
C ALA A 14 3.95 -66.04 6.51
N TRP A 15 3.71 -66.50 5.28
CA TRP A 15 3.47 -65.62 4.14
C TRP A 15 2.11 -64.92 4.21
N VAL A 16 1.06 -65.56 4.72
CA VAL A 16 -0.25 -64.95 4.92
C VAL A 16 -0.18 -63.87 6.00
N LEU A 17 0.51 -64.13 7.12
CA LEU A 17 0.74 -63.12 8.16
C LEU A 17 1.62 -61.96 7.68
N ALA A 18 2.65 -62.24 6.85
CA ALA A 18 3.47 -61.18 6.26
C ALA A 18 2.67 -60.34 5.24
N LEU A 19 1.77 -60.98 4.45
CA LEU A 19 0.91 -60.26 3.52
C LEU A 19 -0.14 -59.41 4.23
N VAL A 20 -0.70 -59.87 5.33
CA VAL A 20 -1.64 -59.10 6.17
C VAL A 20 -0.94 -57.93 6.86
N MET A 21 0.32 -58.11 7.30
CA MET A 21 1.11 -56.98 7.84
C MET A 21 1.51 -55.97 6.76
N ILE A 22 1.84 -56.44 5.55
CA ILE A 22 2.19 -55.52 4.44
C ILE A 22 0.95 -54.74 3.96
N VAL A 23 -0.23 -55.40 3.93
CA VAL A 23 -1.48 -54.69 3.61
C VAL A 23 -1.92 -53.71 4.71
N SER A 24 -1.54 -53.97 5.98
CA SER A 24 -1.78 -53.05 7.09
C SER A 24 -0.79 -51.86 7.14
N ILE A 25 0.36 -51.96 6.44
CA ILE A 25 1.37 -50.89 6.36
C ILE A 25 1.20 -50.06 5.08
N VAL A 26 0.45 -50.52 4.09
CA VAL A 26 0.05 -49.80 2.89
C VAL A 26 -1.43 -49.37 2.98
N ILE A 27 -1.90 -49.03 4.15
CA ILE A 27 -2.90 -47.97 4.22
C ILE A 27 -2.09 -46.72 3.94
N PRO A 28 -2.29 -46.03 2.80
CA PRO A 28 -1.76 -44.69 2.69
C PRO A 28 -2.34 -43.95 3.89
N THR A 29 -1.49 -43.53 4.78
CA THR A 29 -1.78 -42.42 5.69
C THR A 29 -1.83 -41.13 4.87
N SER A 30 -2.50 -41.13 3.74
CA SER A 30 -3.36 -40.03 3.40
C SER A 30 -4.53 -40.12 4.39
N LEU A 31 -4.25 -40.00 5.69
CA LEU A 31 -5.09 -39.22 6.51
C LEU A 31 -5.25 -37.96 5.66
N LEU A 32 -6.35 -37.91 4.94
CA LEU A 32 -7.00 -36.70 4.56
C LEU A 32 -7.12 -35.93 5.87
N THR A 33 -6.08 -35.20 6.26
CA THR A 33 -6.27 -33.99 7.02
C THR A 33 -7.12 -33.20 6.05
N ALA A 34 -8.44 -33.31 6.24
CA ALA A 34 -9.36 -32.42 5.58
C ALA A 34 -8.81 -31.04 5.90
N LYS A 35 -8.12 -30.45 4.92
CA LYS A 35 -7.53 -29.13 5.09
C LYS A 35 -8.74 -28.28 5.45
N ALA A 36 -8.82 -27.81 6.70
CA ALA A 36 -9.98 -27.09 7.16
C ALA A 36 -10.35 -26.05 6.10
N ASP A 37 -11.62 -25.90 5.84
CA ASP A 37 -12.10 -24.98 4.82
C ASP A 37 -11.90 -23.53 5.31
N VAL A 38 -11.78 -22.59 4.37
CA VAL A 38 -11.70 -21.17 4.69
C VAL A 38 -12.99 -20.72 5.33
N GLY A 39 -12.88 -20.00 6.44
CA GLY A 39 -14.01 -19.39 7.13
C GLY A 39 -14.55 -18.16 6.38
N THR A 40 -15.78 -17.79 6.71
CA THR A 40 -16.36 -16.51 6.26
C THR A 40 -15.57 -15.36 6.86
N VAL A 41 -15.29 -14.30 6.09
CA VAL A 41 -14.62 -13.09 6.58
C VAL A 41 -15.39 -12.51 7.77
N LYS A 42 -14.68 -12.14 8.82
CA LYS A 42 -15.27 -11.54 10.03
C LYS A 42 -14.64 -10.18 10.25
N PHE A 43 -15.38 -9.13 9.91
CA PHE A 43 -14.96 -7.78 10.24
C PHE A 43 -14.85 -7.59 11.75
N ILE A 44 -13.84 -6.85 12.16
CA ILE A 44 -13.70 -6.32 13.52
C ILE A 44 -14.19 -4.87 13.53
N ASP A 45 -14.50 -4.35 14.72
CA ASP A 45 -14.88 -2.93 14.85
C ASP A 45 -13.73 -2.05 14.39
N GLY A 46 -13.97 -1.20 13.38
CA GLY A 46 -12.96 -0.33 12.81
C GLY A 46 -13.15 -0.01 11.33
N ALA A 47 -14.12 -0.64 10.64
CA ALA A 47 -14.42 -0.21 9.27
C ALA A 47 -15.08 1.17 9.29
N ALA A 48 -14.47 2.15 8.61
CA ALA A 48 -14.97 3.52 8.53
C ALA A 48 -14.64 4.17 7.18
N GLY A 49 -15.44 5.16 6.81
CA GLY A 49 -15.06 6.17 5.84
C GLY A 49 -14.26 7.27 6.54
N TRP A 50 -13.41 7.94 5.82
CA TRP A 50 -12.57 9.04 6.25
C TRP A 50 -12.54 10.13 5.17
N LEU A 51 -11.57 11.03 5.22
CA LEU A 51 -11.36 12.03 4.20
C LEU A 51 -10.80 11.37 2.92
N GLU A 52 -11.61 11.35 1.85
CA GLU A 52 -11.29 10.79 0.52
C GLU A 52 -10.78 9.34 0.54
N SER A 53 -11.10 8.62 1.61
CA SER A 53 -10.68 7.25 1.83
C SER A 53 -11.69 6.46 2.66
N ALA A 54 -11.59 5.13 2.61
CA ALA A 54 -12.32 4.22 3.47
C ALA A 54 -11.46 3.00 3.79
N TYR A 55 -11.67 2.38 4.93
CA TYR A 55 -10.94 1.19 5.31
C TYR A 55 -11.82 0.14 5.96
N ALA A 56 -11.36 -1.09 5.94
CA ALA A 56 -11.95 -2.21 6.66
C ALA A 56 -10.89 -3.09 7.28
N GLN A 57 -11.20 -3.67 8.44
CA GLN A 57 -10.32 -4.58 9.17
C GLN A 57 -11.07 -5.89 9.47
N TRP A 58 -10.37 -7.02 9.42
CA TRP A 58 -10.95 -8.34 9.71
C TRP A 58 -9.97 -9.28 10.38
N THR A 59 -10.51 -10.30 11.03
CA THR A 59 -9.72 -11.31 11.75
C THR A 59 -8.92 -12.18 10.78
N ILE A 60 -7.74 -12.62 11.22
CA ILE A 60 -6.90 -13.55 10.46
C ILE A 60 -7.58 -14.92 10.41
N ASP A 61 -7.74 -15.48 9.20
CA ASP A 61 -8.03 -16.89 8.99
C ASP A 61 -6.77 -17.58 8.46
N ASN A 62 -6.22 -18.51 9.24
CA ASN A 62 -5.01 -19.25 8.86
C ASN A 62 -5.23 -20.26 7.72
N GLN A 63 -6.47 -20.48 7.30
CA GLN A 63 -6.81 -21.31 6.13
C GLN A 63 -6.84 -20.52 4.83
N ALA A 64 -6.94 -19.18 4.91
CA ALA A 64 -6.84 -18.30 3.76
C ALA A 64 -5.36 -18.04 3.41
N GLU A 65 -5.03 -18.13 2.13
CA GLU A 65 -3.70 -17.76 1.59
C GLU A 65 -3.53 -16.26 1.46
N GLY A 66 -4.64 -15.53 1.37
CA GLY A 66 -4.71 -14.09 1.23
C GLY A 66 -6.15 -13.64 1.06
N TYR A 67 -6.31 -12.39 0.64
CA TYR A 67 -7.62 -11.80 0.39
C TYR A 67 -7.58 -10.92 -0.86
N THR A 68 -8.74 -10.78 -1.50
CA THR A 68 -9.00 -9.71 -2.46
C THR A 68 -10.05 -8.78 -1.87
N ALA A 69 -10.00 -7.51 -2.23
CA ALA A 69 -10.96 -6.53 -1.78
C ALA A 69 -11.51 -5.70 -2.95
N TYR A 70 -12.75 -5.30 -2.83
CA TYR A 70 -13.48 -4.54 -3.83
C TYR A 70 -14.24 -3.41 -3.16
N ILE A 71 -14.43 -2.31 -3.87
CA ILE A 71 -15.18 -1.16 -3.40
C ILE A 71 -16.20 -0.74 -4.45
N LYS A 72 -17.34 -0.22 -4.00
CA LYS A 72 -18.33 0.47 -4.85
C LYS A 72 -19.07 1.51 -4.02
N LYS A 73 -19.74 2.45 -4.70
CA LYS A 73 -20.73 3.29 -4.00
C LYS A 73 -21.88 2.41 -3.49
N ALA A 74 -22.35 2.67 -2.29
CA ALA A 74 -23.39 1.86 -1.65
C ALA A 74 -24.69 1.76 -2.49
N SER A 75 -25.03 2.82 -3.23
CA SER A 75 -26.20 2.89 -4.10
C SER A 75 -26.07 2.14 -5.43
N GLN A 76 -24.87 1.71 -5.82
CA GLN A 76 -24.64 1.04 -7.10
C GLN A 76 -24.91 -0.47 -7.02
N SER A 77 -25.17 -1.09 -8.17
CA SER A 77 -25.31 -2.54 -8.31
C SER A 77 -23.98 -3.26 -8.06
N ASP A 78 -24.01 -4.58 -7.83
CA ASP A 78 -22.80 -5.38 -7.57
C ASP A 78 -21.85 -5.47 -8.76
N SER A 79 -22.33 -5.21 -9.98
CA SER A 79 -21.47 -5.12 -11.16
C SER A 79 -20.52 -3.92 -11.14
N ALA A 80 -20.75 -2.94 -10.26
CA ALA A 80 -19.92 -1.75 -10.11
C ALA A 80 -18.73 -1.93 -9.14
N TYR A 81 -18.56 -3.12 -8.54
CA TYR A 81 -17.38 -3.36 -7.69
C TYR A 81 -16.09 -3.20 -8.49
N ALA A 82 -15.26 -2.24 -8.09
CA ALA A 82 -13.90 -2.07 -8.54
C ALA A 82 -12.94 -2.78 -7.57
N ARG A 83 -11.94 -3.47 -8.11
CA ARG A 83 -10.93 -4.13 -7.29
C ARG A 83 -10.02 -3.08 -6.66
N ILE A 84 -9.70 -3.25 -5.39
CA ILE A 84 -8.68 -2.49 -4.67
C ILE A 84 -7.34 -3.19 -4.91
N ASP A 85 -6.27 -2.42 -5.11
CA ASP A 85 -4.94 -2.95 -5.34
C ASP A 85 -4.46 -3.78 -4.16
N ASN A 86 -3.80 -4.89 -4.44
CA ASN A 86 -3.38 -5.84 -3.41
C ASN A 86 -2.40 -5.24 -2.41
N GLU A 87 -1.59 -4.28 -2.83
CA GLU A 87 -0.63 -3.54 -2.02
C GLU A 87 -1.31 -2.78 -0.87
N LEU A 88 -2.60 -2.44 -1.04
CA LEU A 88 -3.42 -1.79 -0.02
C LEU A 88 -4.05 -2.78 0.97
N ILE A 89 -3.89 -4.09 0.75
CA ILE A 89 -4.31 -5.14 1.69
C ILE A 89 -3.12 -5.55 2.53
N ARG A 90 -3.13 -5.23 3.83
CA ARG A 90 -1.99 -5.42 4.71
C ARG A 90 -2.30 -6.36 5.86
N LYS A 91 -1.33 -7.22 6.20
CA LYS A 91 -1.41 -8.12 7.34
C LYS A 91 -0.68 -7.50 8.53
N TYR A 92 -1.41 -7.29 9.61
CA TYR A 92 -0.89 -6.92 10.91
C TYR A 92 -0.74 -8.14 11.83
N LYS A 93 -0.24 -7.93 13.03
CA LYS A 93 -0.05 -9.02 14.01
C LYS A 93 -1.33 -9.81 14.28
N ASN A 94 -2.48 -9.14 14.41
CA ASN A 94 -3.73 -9.74 14.87
C ASN A 94 -4.89 -9.62 13.87
N TYR A 95 -4.72 -8.88 12.76
CA TYR A 95 -5.78 -8.62 11.79
C TYR A 95 -5.22 -8.32 10.40
N TYR A 96 -6.10 -8.34 9.42
CA TYR A 96 -5.86 -7.74 8.11
C TYR A 96 -6.59 -6.41 8.00
N ARG A 97 -6.05 -5.50 7.20
CA ARG A 97 -6.65 -4.22 6.84
C ARG A 97 -6.53 -3.98 5.34
N VAL A 98 -7.56 -3.38 4.77
CA VAL A 98 -7.53 -2.78 3.44
C VAL A 98 -7.86 -1.30 3.55
N ASP A 99 -7.15 -0.48 2.79
CA ASP A 99 -7.41 0.94 2.64
C ASP A 99 -7.77 1.24 1.18
N ALA A 100 -8.91 1.86 0.96
CA ALA A 100 -9.32 2.39 -0.34
C ALA A 100 -9.11 3.90 -0.31
N VAL A 101 -8.26 4.43 -1.17
CA VAL A 101 -7.90 5.84 -1.25
C VAL A 101 -8.31 6.43 -2.60
N GLY A 102 -8.37 7.75 -2.70
CA GLY A 102 -8.79 8.42 -3.92
C GLY A 102 -10.30 8.31 -4.18
N LEU A 103 -11.10 8.49 -3.14
CA LEU A 103 -12.56 8.39 -3.20
C LEU A 103 -13.19 9.78 -3.17
N ALA A 104 -14.09 10.07 -4.10
CA ALA A 104 -14.96 11.23 -3.98
C ALA A 104 -15.89 11.07 -2.75
N ALA A 105 -16.34 12.18 -2.20
CA ALA A 105 -17.30 12.14 -1.09
C ALA A 105 -18.54 11.31 -1.42
N GLY A 106 -19.05 10.58 -0.46
CA GLY A 106 -20.22 9.72 -0.59
C GLY A 106 -20.20 8.47 0.25
N ASP A 107 -21.18 7.63 0.06
CA ASP A 107 -21.38 6.37 0.78
C ASP A 107 -20.82 5.19 -0.02
N TYR A 108 -19.99 4.38 0.62
CA TYR A 108 -19.32 3.23 0.00
C TYR A 108 -19.51 1.95 0.81
N VAL A 109 -19.26 0.83 0.15
CA VAL A 109 -19.13 -0.48 0.80
C VAL A 109 -17.88 -1.18 0.27
N ILE A 110 -17.17 -1.87 1.17
CA ILE A 110 -16.01 -2.69 0.84
C ILE A 110 -16.43 -4.16 0.97
N LYS A 111 -16.17 -4.95 -0.08
CA LYS A 111 -16.32 -6.40 -0.09
C LYS A 111 -14.96 -7.04 0.01
N VAL A 112 -14.78 -7.95 0.98
CA VAL A 112 -13.55 -8.73 1.17
C VAL A 112 -13.84 -10.19 0.87
N VAL A 113 -12.98 -10.81 0.06
CA VAL A 113 -13.10 -12.19 -0.38
C VAL A 113 -11.82 -12.95 0.00
N PRO A 114 -11.89 -14.06 0.73
CA PRO A 114 -10.70 -14.87 1.02
C PRO A 114 -10.23 -15.62 -0.23
N VAL A 115 -8.93 -15.86 -0.30
CA VAL A 115 -8.28 -16.61 -1.38
C VAL A 115 -7.75 -17.93 -0.83
N LYS A 116 -8.01 -19.02 -1.55
CA LYS A 116 -7.48 -20.37 -1.28
C LYS A 116 -7.15 -21.10 -2.57
N ASN A 117 -5.99 -21.76 -2.62
CA ASN A 117 -5.48 -22.41 -3.82
C ASN A 117 -5.43 -21.46 -5.04
N GLY A 118 -5.04 -20.20 -4.81
CA GLY A 118 -4.97 -19.16 -5.82
C GLY A 118 -6.32 -18.69 -6.37
N LYS A 119 -7.46 -19.08 -5.76
CA LYS A 119 -8.82 -18.71 -6.20
C LYS A 119 -9.60 -18.01 -5.10
N GLU A 120 -10.45 -17.09 -5.49
CA GLU A 120 -11.42 -16.46 -4.60
C GLU A 120 -12.48 -17.46 -4.13
N VAL A 121 -12.76 -17.45 -2.84
CA VAL A 121 -13.82 -18.23 -2.20
C VAL A 121 -15.01 -17.32 -1.95
N THR A 122 -15.79 -17.08 -2.99
CA THR A 122 -16.82 -16.02 -3.04
C THR A 122 -17.98 -16.23 -2.09
N ASP A 123 -18.32 -17.48 -1.75
CA ASP A 123 -19.35 -17.84 -0.75
C ASP A 123 -18.93 -17.49 0.69
N LYS A 124 -17.66 -17.19 0.92
CA LYS A 124 -17.08 -16.75 2.21
C LYS A 124 -16.81 -15.23 2.26
N ALA A 125 -17.14 -14.52 1.19
CA ALA A 125 -17.02 -13.07 1.15
C ALA A 125 -17.94 -12.39 2.15
N GLN A 126 -17.52 -11.21 2.60
CA GLN A 126 -18.35 -10.31 3.40
C GLN A 126 -18.27 -8.88 2.89
N VAL A 127 -19.34 -8.14 3.10
CA VAL A 127 -19.46 -6.73 2.74
C VAL A 127 -19.61 -5.93 4.04
N THR A 128 -18.91 -4.79 4.13
CA THR A 128 -19.02 -3.87 5.26
C THR A 128 -20.42 -3.25 5.34
N LYS A 129 -20.76 -2.68 6.49
CA LYS A 129 -21.78 -1.64 6.56
C LYS A 129 -21.39 -0.47 5.65
N THR A 130 -22.30 0.46 5.42
CA THR A 130 -22.03 1.70 4.68
C THR A 130 -20.95 2.52 5.39
N LEU A 131 -19.97 2.98 4.60
CA LEU A 131 -18.83 3.78 4.99
C LEU A 131 -19.00 5.18 4.39
N ASN A 132 -19.17 6.19 5.23
CA ASN A 132 -19.33 7.56 4.77
C ASN A 132 -17.98 8.23 4.55
N VAL A 133 -17.68 8.65 3.32
CA VAL A 133 -16.46 9.34 2.90
C VAL A 133 -16.75 10.82 2.74
N SER A 134 -15.91 11.66 3.34
CA SER A 134 -15.97 13.13 3.24
C SER A 134 -14.81 13.66 2.40
N SER A 135 -14.96 14.86 1.84
CA SER A 135 -13.87 15.55 1.14
C SER A 135 -12.96 16.27 2.13
N TYR A 136 -11.70 16.46 1.75
CA TYR A 136 -10.84 17.46 2.39
C TYR A 136 -11.35 18.88 2.11
N ASP A 137 -11.09 19.80 3.04
CA ASP A 137 -11.33 21.22 2.84
C ASP A 137 -10.18 21.86 2.03
N ARG A 138 -10.48 22.30 0.83
CA ARG A 138 -9.55 22.92 -0.11
C ARG A 138 -9.64 24.44 -0.13
N SER A 139 -10.05 25.07 0.96
CA SER A 139 -10.19 26.54 1.06
C SER A 139 -8.88 27.29 1.36
N GLY A 140 -7.76 26.57 1.58
CA GLY A 140 -6.48 27.15 1.98
C GLY A 140 -5.68 27.80 0.83
N PHE A 141 -4.53 28.41 1.17
CA PHE A 141 -3.66 29.11 0.22
C PHE A 141 -3.14 28.25 -0.93
N ALA A 142 -3.02 26.92 -0.75
CA ALA A 142 -2.64 26.00 -1.82
C ALA A 142 -3.63 26.02 -3.01
N PHE A 143 -4.86 26.50 -2.78
CA PHE A 143 -5.95 26.58 -3.77
C PHE A 143 -6.37 28.02 -4.08
N SER A 144 -5.58 29.01 -3.66
CA SER A 144 -5.90 30.42 -3.90
C SER A 144 -6.07 30.73 -5.38
N SER A 145 -7.10 31.49 -5.72
CA SER A 145 -7.35 31.97 -7.09
C SER A 145 -6.21 32.81 -7.66
N GLU A 146 -5.40 33.43 -6.76
CA GLU A 146 -4.24 34.25 -7.11
C GLU A 146 -2.99 33.40 -7.41
N SER A 147 -2.99 32.11 -7.04
CA SER A 147 -1.83 31.27 -7.31
C SER A 147 -1.76 30.81 -8.75
N LYS A 148 -0.55 30.51 -9.22
CA LYS A 148 -0.26 30.19 -10.62
C LYS A 148 -1.11 29.04 -11.18
N TYR A 149 -1.33 27.99 -10.40
CA TYR A 149 -2.05 26.79 -10.85
C TYR A 149 -3.41 26.61 -10.20
N LYS A 150 -3.71 27.40 -9.16
CA LYS A 150 -4.98 27.38 -8.41
C LYS A 150 -5.33 26.03 -7.77
N THR A 151 -4.37 25.11 -7.67
CA THR A 151 -4.55 23.79 -7.09
C THR A 151 -3.26 23.30 -6.44
N GLY A 152 -3.39 22.65 -5.29
CA GLY A 152 -2.33 21.95 -4.57
C GLY A 152 -2.65 20.45 -4.37
N SER A 153 -3.63 19.93 -5.10
CA SER A 153 -4.06 18.53 -4.96
C SER A 153 -3.07 17.48 -5.50
N GLY A 154 -1.94 17.92 -6.07
CA GLY A 154 -0.92 17.00 -6.54
C GLY A 154 -1.44 16.01 -7.59
N ALA A 155 -1.43 14.72 -7.25
CA ALA A 155 -1.89 13.63 -8.11
C ALA A 155 -3.42 13.46 -8.14
N TYR A 156 -4.16 14.20 -7.31
CA TYR A 156 -5.62 14.05 -7.19
C TYR A 156 -6.38 15.17 -7.89
N ASN A 157 -7.63 14.88 -8.23
CA ASN A 157 -8.62 15.85 -8.67
C ASN A 157 -9.22 16.58 -7.44
N GLU A 158 -9.93 17.66 -7.67
CA GLU A 158 -10.57 18.45 -6.60
C GLU A 158 -11.66 17.68 -5.85
N ASP A 159 -12.25 16.66 -6.47
CA ASP A 159 -13.24 15.77 -5.85
C ASP A 159 -12.62 14.62 -5.04
N GLY A 160 -11.27 14.57 -4.95
CA GLY A 160 -10.54 13.56 -4.21
C GLY A 160 -10.24 12.28 -5.00
N THR A 161 -10.67 12.18 -6.25
CA THR A 161 -10.32 11.01 -7.08
C THR A 161 -8.92 11.14 -7.66
N LEU A 162 -8.22 10.00 -7.81
CA LEU A 162 -6.90 9.98 -8.45
C LEU A 162 -7.03 10.44 -9.92
N LYS A 163 -6.08 11.25 -10.38
CA LYS A 163 -6.01 11.65 -11.80
C LYS A 163 -5.84 10.44 -12.69
N ALA A 164 -6.52 10.44 -13.84
CA ALA A 164 -6.39 9.39 -14.84
C ALA A 164 -4.91 9.22 -15.24
N ASP A 165 -4.49 7.99 -15.49
CA ASP A 165 -3.12 7.62 -15.88
C ASP A 165 -2.01 8.01 -14.89
N ALA A 166 -2.33 8.34 -13.63
CA ALA A 166 -1.33 8.63 -12.62
C ALA A 166 -0.38 7.44 -12.44
N ILE A 167 0.91 7.75 -12.28
CA ILE A 167 1.91 6.76 -11.88
C ILE A 167 1.77 6.57 -10.38
N VAL A 168 1.43 5.36 -9.95
CA VAL A 168 1.29 5.02 -8.52
C VAL A 168 2.46 4.16 -8.08
N LEU A 169 3.11 4.57 -6.99
CA LEU A 169 4.22 3.85 -6.36
C LEU A 169 3.82 3.39 -4.97
N TYR A 170 3.79 2.09 -4.74
CA TYR A 170 3.59 1.51 -3.41
C TYR A 170 4.96 1.29 -2.76
N VAL A 171 5.35 2.19 -1.85
CA VAL A 171 6.68 2.25 -1.25
C VAL A 171 6.67 1.64 0.13
N THR A 172 7.48 0.61 0.34
CA THR A 172 7.73 -0.04 1.62
C THR A 172 9.22 0.01 1.96
N ASN A 173 9.58 -0.33 3.19
CA ASN A 173 10.99 -0.47 3.57
C ASN A 173 11.74 -1.49 2.71
N ASP A 174 11.07 -2.53 2.26
CA ASP A 174 11.71 -3.61 1.51
C ASP A 174 11.95 -3.27 0.05
N ASN A 175 11.19 -2.32 -0.53
CA ASN A 175 11.25 -2.03 -1.95
C ASN A 175 11.72 -0.62 -2.33
N ALA A 176 11.93 0.30 -1.40
CA ALA A 176 12.28 1.68 -1.72
C ALA A 176 13.53 1.81 -2.64
N LYS A 177 14.51 0.90 -2.52
CA LYS A 177 15.69 0.81 -3.41
C LYS A 177 15.41 0.18 -4.76
N THR A 178 14.41 -0.68 -4.85
CA THR A 178 14.21 -1.57 -6.01
C THR A 178 12.92 -1.29 -6.76
N ILE A 179 12.06 -0.43 -6.23
CA ILE A 179 10.83 0.00 -6.89
C ILE A 179 11.14 0.60 -8.25
N LYS A 180 10.27 0.34 -9.22
CA LYS A 180 10.46 0.75 -10.60
C LYS A 180 9.30 1.58 -11.10
N ALA A 181 9.61 2.54 -11.96
CA ALA A 181 8.61 3.27 -12.72
C ALA A 181 9.14 3.67 -14.09
N SER A 182 8.26 3.72 -15.07
CA SER A 182 8.54 4.29 -16.38
C SER A 182 8.14 5.77 -16.41
N VAL A 183 9.07 6.62 -16.79
CA VAL A 183 8.89 8.06 -16.93
C VAL A 183 9.04 8.44 -18.40
N LYS A 184 8.13 9.27 -18.92
CA LYS A 184 8.22 9.81 -20.28
C LYS A 184 9.36 10.81 -20.36
N GLU A 185 10.20 10.67 -21.36
CA GLU A 185 11.29 11.58 -21.72
C GLU A 185 11.17 12.01 -23.19
N ALA A 186 11.97 12.99 -23.61
CA ALA A 186 11.94 13.51 -25.00
C ALA A 186 12.18 12.43 -26.08
N LYS A 187 12.84 11.33 -25.71
CA LYS A 187 13.16 10.21 -26.63
C LYS A 187 12.29 8.96 -26.43
N GLY A 188 11.23 9.04 -25.60
CA GLY A 188 10.36 7.94 -25.28
C GLY A 188 10.34 7.63 -23.77
N GLU A 189 9.64 6.56 -23.38
CA GLU A 189 9.60 6.11 -21.99
C GLU A 189 10.90 5.41 -21.59
N LYS A 190 11.31 5.68 -20.33
CA LYS A 190 12.47 5.03 -19.73
C LYS A 190 12.14 4.55 -18.32
N GLU A 191 12.50 3.31 -18.01
CA GLU A 191 12.37 2.73 -16.68
C GLU A 191 13.49 3.23 -15.76
N TYR A 192 13.10 3.61 -14.54
CA TYR A 192 13.99 4.01 -13.46
C TYR A 192 13.77 3.12 -12.25
N THR A 193 14.82 2.92 -11.46
CA THR A 193 14.81 2.05 -10.26
C THR A 193 15.29 2.85 -9.05
N GLY A 194 14.58 2.70 -7.93
CA GLY A 194 14.84 3.41 -6.68
C GLY A 194 14.01 4.69 -6.53
N LEU A 195 13.48 4.93 -5.34
CA LEU A 195 12.50 5.97 -5.10
C LEU A 195 13.03 7.37 -5.43
N GLN A 196 14.20 7.75 -4.90
CA GLN A 196 14.76 9.08 -5.20
C GLN A 196 15.14 9.21 -6.67
N THR A 197 15.68 8.14 -7.28
CA THR A 197 16.02 8.13 -8.71
C THR A 197 14.79 8.34 -9.60
N ILE A 198 13.65 7.73 -9.23
CA ILE A 198 12.37 7.94 -9.93
C ILE A 198 11.89 9.39 -9.75
N ILE A 199 11.91 9.91 -8.51
CA ILE A 199 11.52 11.30 -8.21
C ILE A 199 12.36 12.29 -9.02
N ASP A 200 13.68 12.12 -9.09
CA ASP A 200 14.58 12.99 -9.84
C ASP A 200 14.26 12.98 -11.35
N ALA A 201 14.03 11.80 -11.92
CA ALA A 201 13.69 11.64 -13.33
C ALA A 201 12.31 12.24 -13.64
N TYR A 202 11.32 11.95 -12.80
CA TYR A 202 9.96 12.44 -12.93
C TYR A 202 9.91 13.97 -12.87
N THR A 203 10.45 14.59 -11.82
CA THR A 203 10.42 16.04 -11.62
C THR A 203 11.13 16.78 -12.75
N LYS A 204 12.26 16.25 -13.22
CA LYS A 204 12.98 16.78 -14.37
C LYS A 204 12.14 16.75 -15.65
N SER A 205 11.39 15.69 -15.89
CA SER A 205 10.57 15.53 -17.09
C SER A 205 9.26 16.31 -16.99
N ALA A 206 8.58 16.27 -15.85
CA ALA A 206 7.36 17.01 -15.57
C ALA A 206 7.59 18.52 -15.69
N SER A 207 8.71 19.03 -15.17
CA SER A 207 9.08 20.45 -15.28
C SER A 207 9.20 20.95 -16.71
N LYS A 208 9.44 20.06 -17.67
CA LYS A 208 9.53 20.36 -19.11
C LYS A 208 8.22 20.12 -19.85
N GLY A 209 7.16 19.69 -19.15
CA GLY A 209 5.88 19.33 -19.74
C GLY A 209 5.93 18.05 -20.61
N ILE A 210 6.97 17.21 -20.47
CA ILE A 210 7.11 15.96 -21.21
C ILE A 210 6.37 14.83 -20.48
N GLU A 211 6.63 14.64 -19.19
CA GLU A 211 5.79 13.78 -18.34
C GLU A 211 4.58 14.60 -17.88
N THR A 212 3.42 14.19 -18.30
CA THR A 212 2.14 14.86 -17.99
C THR A 212 1.26 14.07 -17.05
N ARG A 213 1.58 12.79 -16.83
CA ARG A 213 0.90 11.96 -15.83
C ARG A 213 1.29 12.48 -14.44
N ALA A 214 0.36 12.42 -13.52
CA ALA A 214 0.65 12.71 -12.12
C ALA A 214 1.47 11.58 -11.48
N LEU A 215 2.21 11.89 -10.40
CA LEU A 215 2.91 10.90 -9.60
C LEU A 215 2.30 10.84 -8.20
N ASP A 216 1.86 9.64 -7.81
CA ASP A 216 1.36 9.34 -6.47
C ASP A 216 2.28 8.35 -5.77
N VAL A 217 2.94 8.79 -4.70
CA VAL A 217 3.86 7.98 -3.88
C VAL A 217 3.15 7.58 -2.59
N ARG A 218 2.78 6.32 -2.49
CA ARG A 218 2.06 5.72 -1.36
C ARG A 218 3.01 5.04 -0.40
N VAL A 219 3.26 5.67 0.74
CA VAL A 219 4.11 5.14 1.81
C VAL A 219 3.34 4.13 2.64
N ILE A 220 3.85 2.91 2.75
CA ILE A 220 3.23 1.80 3.49
C ILE A 220 4.16 1.36 4.63
N GLY A 221 3.69 1.49 5.86
CA GLY A 221 4.45 1.20 7.06
C GLY A 221 5.64 2.16 7.25
N CYS A 222 6.68 1.73 7.95
CA CYS A 222 7.85 2.55 8.25
C CYS A 222 8.93 2.37 7.18
N VAL A 223 9.28 3.46 6.47
CA VAL A 223 10.38 3.49 5.49
C VAL A 223 11.57 4.21 6.13
N THR A 224 12.73 3.53 6.19
CA THR A 224 13.94 4.05 6.83
C THR A 224 14.90 4.67 5.82
N ASP A 225 15.82 5.51 6.28
CA ASP A 225 16.93 6.08 5.51
C ASP A 225 17.78 4.99 4.81
N THR A 226 18.04 3.90 5.52
CA THR A 226 18.82 2.77 4.99
C THR A 226 18.13 2.00 3.89
N ALA A 227 16.80 2.14 3.76
CA ALA A 227 16.00 1.53 2.69
C ALA A 227 16.03 2.34 1.38
N MET A 228 16.50 3.59 1.41
CA MET A 228 16.53 4.48 0.25
C MET A 228 17.67 4.12 -0.72
N ASP A 229 17.44 4.29 -2.02
CA ASP A 229 18.45 4.09 -3.06
C ASP A 229 19.56 5.16 -2.99
N LYS A 230 19.18 6.40 -2.73
CA LYS A 230 20.07 7.55 -2.52
C LYS A 230 19.27 8.71 -1.92
N PHE A 231 19.99 9.77 -1.56
CA PHE A 231 19.43 11.08 -1.24
C PHE A 231 19.97 12.14 -2.22
N SER A 232 19.10 13.07 -2.60
CA SER A 232 19.46 14.21 -3.47
C SER A 232 19.56 15.53 -2.72
N SER A 233 19.14 15.57 -1.44
CA SER A 233 19.47 16.61 -0.46
C SER A 233 20.41 16.04 0.61
N SER A 234 21.47 16.78 0.94
CA SER A 234 22.41 16.39 1.99
C SER A 234 21.89 16.69 3.40
N SER A 235 20.92 17.57 3.53
CA SER A 235 20.35 17.99 4.82
C SER A 235 19.10 17.22 5.16
N GLU A 236 18.08 17.28 4.32
CA GLU A 236 16.78 16.67 4.58
C GLU A 236 16.74 15.20 4.14
N GLY A 237 17.39 14.87 3.01
CA GLY A 237 17.37 13.53 2.38
C GLY A 237 16.69 13.53 1.02
N VAL A 238 15.37 13.31 0.95
CA VAL A 238 14.64 13.30 -0.32
C VAL A 238 14.49 14.72 -0.87
N GLN A 239 14.81 14.90 -2.16
CA GLN A 239 14.61 16.17 -2.85
C GLN A 239 13.53 16.06 -3.92
N ILE A 240 12.59 16.99 -3.89
CA ILE A 240 11.55 17.21 -4.92
C ILE A 240 11.87 18.56 -5.59
N LYS A 241 12.56 18.51 -6.74
CA LYS A 241 13.09 19.71 -7.36
C LYS A 241 12.62 19.90 -8.79
N GLY A 242 11.89 21.01 -9.01
CA GLY A 242 11.57 21.47 -10.35
C GLY A 242 12.79 22.03 -11.08
N ALA A 243 12.81 21.95 -12.41
CA ALA A 243 13.90 22.47 -13.26
C ALA A 243 13.92 24.00 -13.32
N SER A 244 12.80 24.66 -13.06
CA SER A 244 12.66 26.12 -13.01
C SER A 244 11.67 26.50 -11.92
N ALA A 245 11.64 27.78 -11.55
CA ALA A 245 10.70 28.31 -10.58
C ALA A 245 9.25 27.88 -10.84
N TYR A 246 8.59 27.42 -9.79
CA TYR A 246 7.17 27.03 -9.83
C TYR A 246 6.87 25.96 -10.89
N SER A 247 7.75 24.95 -11.07
CA SER A 247 7.48 23.84 -11.97
C SER A 247 6.26 23.04 -11.51
N ASN A 248 5.28 22.84 -12.41
CA ASN A 248 4.10 22.04 -12.13
C ASN A 248 4.45 20.55 -12.06
N LEU A 249 4.43 19.97 -10.89
CA LEU A 249 4.85 18.59 -10.68
C LEU A 249 3.68 17.61 -10.61
N ASN A 250 2.46 18.06 -10.28
CA ASN A 250 1.30 17.16 -10.09
C ASN A 250 1.65 15.92 -9.24
N MET A 251 2.24 16.14 -8.08
CA MET A 251 2.82 15.07 -7.26
C MET A 251 2.16 15.00 -5.90
N THR A 252 1.79 13.80 -5.46
CA THR A 252 1.37 13.54 -4.08
C THR A 252 2.31 12.54 -3.43
N ILE A 253 2.64 12.77 -2.16
CA ILE A 253 3.22 11.79 -1.24
C ILE A 253 2.20 11.57 -0.14
N GLU A 254 1.71 10.34 -0.02
CA GLU A 254 0.69 10.02 0.97
C GLU A 254 1.04 8.75 1.77
N GLY A 255 0.68 8.78 3.03
CA GLY A 255 0.73 7.60 3.88
C GLY A 255 -0.54 6.77 3.79
N ILE A 256 -0.39 5.46 3.78
CA ILE A 256 -1.50 4.50 3.76
C ILE A 256 -1.72 3.92 5.14
N GLY A 257 -2.93 4.12 5.68
CA GLY A 257 -3.32 3.65 7.01
C GLY A 257 -2.79 4.53 8.14
N ASP A 258 -2.62 3.94 9.32
CA ASP A 258 -2.31 4.67 10.54
C ASP A 258 -0.83 4.57 10.95
N ASP A 259 -0.03 3.83 10.18
CA ASP A 259 1.35 3.47 10.51
C ASP A 259 2.40 3.95 9.48
N ALA A 260 1.96 4.71 8.49
CA ALA A 260 2.86 5.27 7.49
C ALA A 260 3.86 6.25 8.13
N THR A 261 5.14 5.91 8.06
CA THR A 261 6.20 6.64 8.75
C THR A 261 7.45 6.73 7.89
N ILE A 262 8.03 7.90 7.83
CA ILE A 262 9.36 8.18 7.29
C ILE A 262 10.31 8.27 8.49
N ASN A 263 11.38 7.51 8.50
CA ASN A 263 12.30 7.45 9.63
C ASN A 263 13.76 7.69 9.20
N GLY A 264 14.36 8.71 9.74
CA GLY A 264 15.77 9.06 9.52
C GLY A 264 16.01 10.05 8.38
N PHE A 265 14.97 10.52 7.70
CA PHE A 265 15.09 11.54 6.66
C PHE A 265 13.82 12.38 6.53
N GLY A 266 13.93 13.49 5.84
CA GLY A 266 12.83 14.41 5.51
C GLY A 266 12.78 14.71 4.01
N PHE A 267 12.15 15.84 3.67
CA PHE A 267 11.90 16.25 2.30
C PHE A 267 12.30 17.73 2.06
N LEU A 268 13.02 17.97 0.98
CA LEU A 268 13.30 19.30 0.46
C LEU A 268 12.49 19.55 -0.81
N LEU A 269 11.61 20.54 -0.80
CA LEU A 269 10.89 21.01 -1.98
C LEU A 269 11.54 22.29 -2.50
N ARG A 270 11.90 22.32 -3.79
CA ARG A 270 12.53 23.48 -4.43
C ARG A 270 11.98 23.67 -5.84
N ASN A 271 11.62 24.91 -6.18
CA ASN A 271 11.06 25.25 -7.50
C ASN A 271 9.80 24.46 -7.87
N ALA A 272 9.08 23.95 -6.90
CA ALA A 272 7.98 23.00 -7.06
C ALA A 272 6.62 23.70 -6.98
N ALA A 273 5.66 23.21 -7.74
CA ALA A 273 4.27 23.62 -7.63
C ALA A 273 3.33 22.43 -7.81
N ASN A 274 2.13 22.56 -7.22
CA ASN A 274 1.10 21.53 -7.23
C ASN A 274 1.61 20.22 -6.65
N VAL A 275 2.04 20.28 -5.38
CA VAL A 275 2.53 19.16 -4.59
C VAL A 275 1.68 19.02 -3.34
N GLU A 276 1.21 17.82 -3.08
CA GLU A 276 0.48 17.46 -1.86
C GLU A 276 1.30 16.46 -1.05
N MET A 277 1.34 16.66 0.27
CA MET A 277 1.97 15.73 1.22
C MET A 277 0.99 15.49 2.37
N ARG A 278 0.60 14.22 2.62
CA ARG A 278 -0.47 13.93 3.57
C ARG A 278 -0.37 12.57 4.27
N ASN A 279 -0.98 12.47 5.44
CA ASN A 279 -1.28 11.22 6.16
C ASN A 279 -0.06 10.37 6.54
N PHE A 280 1.07 10.95 6.91
CA PHE A 280 2.23 10.20 7.40
C PHE A 280 2.97 10.95 8.51
N SER A 281 3.79 10.20 9.24
CA SER A 281 4.70 10.77 10.22
C SER A 281 6.12 10.84 9.69
N ILE A 282 6.90 11.84 10.10
CA ILE A 282 8.34 11.91 9.88
C ILE A 282 9.03 11.93 11.24
N ILE A 283 9.94 11.00 11.46
CA ILE A 283 10.65 10.85 12.73
C ILE A 283 12.16 10.80 12.52
N ASN A 284 12.92 11.22 13.53
CA ASN A 284 14.39 11.16 13.54
C ASN A 284 15.06 11.82 12.33
N PHE A 285 14.46 12.85 11.77
CA PHE A 285 15.03 13.60 10.63
C PHE A 285 16.25 14.43 11.09
N MET A 286 17.25 14.54 10.21
CA MET A 286 18.56 15.10 10.56
C MET A 286 18.56 16.63 10.62
N ASP A 287 17.79 17.30 9.77
CA ASP A 287 17.69 18.77 9.69
C ASP A 287 16.21 19.15 9.78
N ASP A 288 15.56 19.44 8.67
CA ASP A 288 14.12 19.71 8.64
C ASP A 288 13.33 18.45 8.23
N GLY A 289 12.15 18.25 8.81
CA GLY A 289 11.22 17.21 8.36
C GLY A 289 10.69 17.52 6.95
N ILE A 290 10.28 18.78 6.71
CA ILE A 290 9.88 19.26 5.38
C ILE A 290 10.37 20.69 5.21
N SER A 291 11.25 20.93 4.25
CA SER A 291 11.75 22.24 3.84
C SER A 291 11.09 22.72 2.55
N LEU A 292 10.58 23.92 2.57
CA LEU A 292 10.10 24.65 1.40
C LEU A 292 11.14 25.74 1.05
N ASP A 293 12.08 25.43 0.18
CA ASP A 293 13.11 26.36 -0.26
C ASP A 293 12.59 27.21 -1.45
N THR A 294 13.41 27.69 -2.28
CA THR A 294 13.17 28.67 -3.36
C THR A 294 11.98 28.34 -4.27
N ALA A 295 11.15 29.33 -4.55
CA ALA A 295 10.15 29.37 -5.63
C ALA A 295 9.15 28.21 -5.66
N ASN A 296 8.53 27.92 -4.52
CA ASN A 296 7.41 26.99 -4.42
C ASN A 296 6.07 27.73 -4.46
N CYS A 297 5.02 27.10 -5.02
CA CYS A 297 3.64 27.55 -4.88
C CYS A 297 2.66 26.38 -4.98
N ASN A 298 1.42 26.57 -4.50
CA ASN A 298 0.41 25.51 -4.52
C ASN A 298 0.95 24.21 -3.89
N VAL A 299 1.61 24.30 -2.74
CA VAL A 299 2.06 23.18 -1.92
C VAL A 299 1.09 23.01 -0.76
N TRP A 300 0.58 21.80 -0.59
CA TRP A 300 -0.36 21.49 0.46
C TRP A 300 0.17 20.36 1.33
N ILE A 301 0.53 20.71 2.57
CA ILE A 301 1.03 19.77 3.57
C ILE A 301 0.00 19.69 4.68
N HIS A 302 -0.57 18.51 4.90
CA HIS A 302 -1.63 18.35 5.89
C HIS A 302 -1.67 16.93 6.45
N ASN A 303 -2.22 16.78 7.66
CA ASN A 303 -2.27 15.48 8.35
C ASN A 303 -0.89 14.81 8.42
N VAL A 304 0.14 15.60 8.74
CA VAL A 304 1.53 15.15 8.86
C VAL A 304 2.01 15.45 10.28
N ASP A 305 2.61 14.44 10.90
CA ASP A 305 3.20 14.54 12.24
C ASP A 305 4.72 14.55 12.15
N LEU A 306 5.36 15.45 12.87
CA LEU A 306 6.82 15.58 12.93
C LEU A 306 7.30 15.34 14.36
N TYR A 307 8.17 14.34 14.55
CA TYR A 307 8.67 13.97 15.87
C TYR A 307 10.19 13.77 15.87
N TYR A 308 10.83 14.08 16.97
CA TYR A 308 12.25 13.81 17.21
C TYR A 308 13.19 14.36 16.12
N GLY A 309 12.91 15.59 15.64
CA GLY A 309 13.81 16.31 14.74
C GLY A 309 15.04 16.83 15.49
N CYS A 310 16.20 16.81 14.84
CA CYS A 310 17.45 17.28 15.46
C CYS A 310 17.37 18.76 15.87
N LEU A 311 16.82 19.61 15.02
CA LEU A 311 16.70 21.06 15.28
C LEU A 311 15.62 21.45 16.30
N LEU A 312 14.62 20.61 16.54
CA LEU A 312 13.60 20.85 17.56
C LEU A 312 14.17 20.98 18.98
N TYR A 313 15.33 20.41 19.25
CA TYR A 313 15.99 20.43 20.55
C TYR A 313 17.12 21.46 20.63
N THR A 314 17.59 22.01 19.52
CA THR A 314 18.76 22.89 19.45
C THR A 314 18.44 24.32 19.05
N SER A 315 17.28 24.56 18.43
CA SER A 315 16.83 25.92 18.12
C SER A 315 16.22 26.56 19.36
N PRO A 316 16.81 27.62 19.90
CA PRO A 316 16.13 28.39 20.95
C PRO A 316 14.86 28.98 20.35
N SER A 317 13.73 28.65 20.95
CA SER A 317 12.47 29.33 20.62
C SER A 317 12.66 30.85 20.81
N PRO A 318 12.28 31.67 19.85
CA PRO A 318 12.35 33.14 20.00
C PRO A 318 11.50 33.65 21.15
#